data_592ddbd07dc8261bd5b8bb0fe04b64e5
#
_entry.id   592ddbd07dc8261bd5b8bb0fe04b64e5
#
_cell.length_a   1.000
_cell.length_b   1.000
_cell.length_c   1.000
_cell.angle_alpha   90.00
_cell.angle_beta   90.00
_cell.angle_gamma   90.00
#
_symmetry.space_group_name_H-M   'P 1'
#
loop_
_entity.id
_entity.type
_entity.pdbx_description
1 polymer ?
#
loop_
_entity_poly.entity_id
_entity_poly.type
_entity_poly.pdbx_seq_one_letter_code
_entity_poly.pdbx_strand_id
1 'polypeptide(L)'
;MTELPPIPAPEAPRGPRYLLTVTGRDRPGVSAALLDALDAPGVVLLDAEQVVIDGRLILSVLVASVVPLELPSIDGFEIEIRAVGADGDPVPGDPGAPASSPRHHVTVLGNPVTPAALGRVATTVARCGANIERIARLAAWPIGAYELLVSGGSTAELRRELATVSGVDIAVSPASLLRRAKRLLVLDVDSTLIQGEVIEMLASYAGAHEEVAAVTAAAMAGELDFEASLRARVKLLEGVPATALDEIRQQIRLTPGARTLVRTVRRLGYSVGVVSGGFTHIVEPLAADLQLDFAAANTLEIVDGKLTGQVTGPIIDRAGKAKALERFAAEAGVPLAQTVAVGDGANDIEMLALAGLGIAFNAGPLLRAAADASVNVPYLDAVLFLLGIPRAEIAAAELDAG
;
A
#
# COMPACT_ATOMS: atom_id res chain seq x y z
N MET A 1 -2.97 -2.76 -42.92
CA MET A 1 -3.03 -3.66 -41.77
C MET A 1 -4.34 -4.42 -41.89
N THR A 2 -4.28 -5.68 -42.24
CA THR A 2 -5.47 -6.55 -42.37
C THR A 2 -5.89 -6.89 -40.94
N GLU A 3 -7.07 -6.44 -40.51
CA GLU A 3 -7.65 -6.86 -39.23
C GLU A 3 -7.78 -8.39 -39.23
N LEU A 4 -7.19 -9.02 -38.23
CA LEU A 4 -7.43 -10.45 -37.97
C LEU A 4 -8.92 -10.63 -37.64
N PRO A 5 -9.57 -11.67 -38.16
CA PRO A 5 -10.96 -11.95 -37.83
C PRO A 5 -11.08 -12.15 -36.32
N PRO A 6 -12.18 -11.71 -35.68
CA PRO A 6 -12.40 -11.90 -34.27
C PRO A 6 -12.35 -13.41 -33.95
N ILE A 7 -11.57 -13.77 -32.95
CA ILE A 7 -11.53 -15.14 -32.41
C ILE A 7 -12.96 -15.45 -31.91
N PRO A 8 -13.63 -16.50 -32.43
CA PRO A 8 -14.97 -16.84 -31.93
C PRO A 8 -14.90 -17.08 -30.44
N ALA A 9 -15.84 -16.50 -29.70
CA ALA A 9 -15.96 -16.76 -28.27
C ALA A 9 -16.11 -18.27 -28.05
N PRO A 10 -15.36 -18.88 -27.13
CA PRO A 10 -15.53 -20.29 -26.80
C PRO A 10 -16.99 -20.53 -26.40
N GLU A 11 -17.61 -21.61 -26.91
CA GLU A 11 -18.95 -22.00 -26.46
C GLU A 11 -18.93 -22.24 -24.95
N ALA A 12 -19.92 -21.69 -24.24
CA ALA A 12 -20.07 -21.96 -22.81
C ALA A 12 -20.13 -23.47 -22.56
N PRO A 13 -19.39 -23.98 -21.57
CA PRO A 13 -19.39 -25.40 -21.28
C PRO A 13 -20.80 -25.87 -20.92
N ARG A 14 -21.29 -26.89 -21.61
CA ARG A 14 -22.63 -27.45 -21.43
C ARG A 14 -22.61 -28.56 -20.41
N GLY A 15 -23.61 -28.61 -19.54
CA GLY A 15 -23.83 -29.70 -18.57
C GLY A 15 -24.00 -29.18 -17.14
N PRO A 16 -24.52 -30.07 -16.26
CA PRO A 16 -24.62 -29.78 -14.84
C PRO A 16 -23.24 -29.47 -14.23
N ARG A 17 -23.21 -28.59 -13.24
CA ARG A 17 -21.98 -28.17 -12.56
C ARG A 17 -21.85 -28.85 -11.22
N TYR A 18 -20.62 -29.18 -10.90
CA TYR A 18 -20.27 -29.85 -9.66
C TYR A 18 -19.10 -29.13 -8.99
N LEU A 19 -19.27 -28.76 -7.73
CA LEU A 19 -18.20 -28.30 -6.86
C LEU A 19 -17.66 -29.50 -6.09
N LEU A 20 -16.39 -29.80 -6.27
CA LEU A 20 -15.64 -30.77 -5.50
C LEU A 20 -14.82 -30.08 -4.46
N THR A 21 -14.84 -30.54 -3.22
CA THR A 21 -14.01 -30.04 -2.14
C THR A 21 -13.20 -31.19 -1.55
N VAL A 22 -11.88 -31.02 -1.54
CA VAL A 22 -10.93 -32.01 -1.01
C VAL A 22 -10.24 -31.41 0.19
N THR A 23 -10.29 -32.08 1.34
CA THR A 23 -9.67 -31.63 2.58
C THR A 23 -8.82 -32.71 3.22
N GLY A 24 -7.62 -32.36 3.71
CA GLY A 24 -6.73 -33.30 4.38
C GLY A 24 -5.41 -32.70 4.76
N ARG A 25 -4.46 -33.51 5.24
CA ARG A 25 -3.10 -33.06 5.52
C ARG A 25 -2.34 -32.84 4.22
N ASP A 26 -1.75 -31.67 4.04
CA ASP A 26 -1.04 -31.32 2.81
C ASP A 26 0.12 -32.28 2.52
N ARG A 27 0.19 -32.73 1.27
CA ARG A 27 1.29 -33.52 0.71
C ARG A 27 1.33 -33.41 -0.81
N PRO A 28 2.49 -33.59 -1.45
CA PRO A 28 2.59 -33.61 -2.91
C PRO A 28 1.69 -34.65 -3.56
N GLY A 29 1.14 -34.33 -4.74
CA GLY A 29 0.40 -35.24 -5.60
C GLY A 29 -1.12 -35.29 -5.40
N VAL A 30 -1.67 -34.61 -4.37
CA VAL A 30 -3.12 -34.63 -4.11
C VAL A 30 -3.91 -33.97 -5.24
N SER A 31 -3.49 -32.77 -5.67
CA SER A 31 -4.16 -32.06 -6.76
C SER A 31 -4.06 -32.81 -8.09
N ALA A 32 -2.90 -33.43 -8.36
CA ALA A 32 -2.72 -34.28 -9.55
C ALA A 32 -3.70 -35.45 -9.53
N ALA A 33 -3.77 -36.19 -8.42
CA ALA A 33 -4.67 -37.36 -8.31
C ALA A 33 -6.14 -36.99 -8.50
N LEU A 34 -6.59 -35.82 -8.03
CA LEU A 34 -7.96 -35.37 -8.27
C LEU A 34 -8.17 -34.97 -9.73
N LEU A 35 -7.28 -34.14 -10.28
CA LEU A 35 -7.42 -33.62 -11.63
C LEU A 35 -7.28 -34.69 -12.68
N ASP A 36 -6.38 -35.68 -12.50
CA ASP A 36 -6.23 -36.86 -13.37
C ASP A 36 -7.53 -37.72 -13.39
N ALA A 37 -8.20 -37.84 -12.23
CA ALA A 37 -9.45 -38.57 -12.16
C ALA A 37 -10.63 -37.82 -12.81
N LEU A 38 -10.54 -36.50 -12.92
CA LEU A 38 -11.52 -35.67 -13.60
C LEU A 38 -11.23 -35.50 -15.10
N ASP A 39 -10.07 -35.96 -15.60
CA ASP A 39 -9.70 -35.91 -17.02
C ASP A 39 -10.44 -36.95 -17.84
N ALA A 40 -11.70 -36.65 -18.13
CA ALA A 40 -12.57 -37.52 -18.94
C ALA A 40 -13.28 -36.72 -20.05
N PRO A 41 -13.53 -37.32 -21.24
CA PRO A 41 -14.31 -36.68 -22.28
C PRO A 41 -15.68 -36.21 -21.77
N GLY A 42 -15.98 -34.92 -21.94
CA GLY A 42 -17.25 -34.34 -21.47
C GLY A 42 -17.16 -33.69 -20.08
N VAL A 43 -16.01 -33.70 -19.46
CA VAL A 43 -15.72 -32.92 -18.24
C VAL A 43 -14.92 -31.65 -18.62
N VAL A 44 -15.35 -30.50 -18.14
CA VAL A 44 -14.68 -29.20 -18.36
C VAL A 44 -14.40 -28.58 -17.03
N LEU A 45 -13.13 -28.23 -16.79
CA LEU A 45 -12.71 -27.45 -15.62
C LEU A 45 -13.17 -26.01 -15.78
N LEU A 46 -13.93 -25.50 -14.81
CA LEU A 46 -14.43 -24.12 -14.79
C LEU A 46 -13.65 -23.23 -13.86
N ASP A 47 -13.28 -23.75 -12.68
CA ASP A 47 -12.50 -23.01 -11.67
C ASP A 47 -11.79 -23.98 -10.73
N ALA A 48 -10.68 -23.53 -10.13
CA ALA A 48 -9.97 -24.29 -9.11
C ALA A 48 -9.24 -23.35 -8.15
N GLU A 49 -9.42 -23.56 -6.86
CA GLU A 49 -8.70 -22.82 -5.82
C GLU A 49 -8.16 -23.79 -4.76
N GLN A 50 -6.87 -23.64 -4.44
CA GLN A 50 -6.20 -24.41 -3.41
C GLN A 50 -5.60 -23.50 -2.36
N VAL A 51 -5.78 -23.85 -1.10
CA VAL A 51 -5.14 -23.15 0.03
C VAL A 51 -4.59 -24.16 1.02
N VAL A 52 -3.43 -23.85 1.61
CA VAL A 52 -2.84 -24.63 2.70
C VAL A 52 -2.76 -23.73 3.93
N ILE A 53 -3.42 -24.17 5.00
CA ILE A 53 -3.42 -23.46 6.29
C ILE A 53 -2.94 -24.44 7.36
N ASP A 54 -1.84 -24.13 8.02
CA ASP A 54 -1.23 -24.94 9.09
C ASP A 54 -1.07 -26.43 8.69
N GLY A 55 -0.55 -26.65 7.46
CA GLY A 55 -0.34 -28.00 6.92
C GLY A 55 -1.61 -28.76 6.54
N ARG A 56 -2.77 -28.11 6.52
CA ARG A 56 -4.01 -28.66 5.98
C ARG A 56 -4.32 -28.04 4.63
N LEU A 57 -4.52 -28.92 3.64
CA LEU A 57 -4.94 -28.57 2.29
C LEU A 57 -6.46 -28.50 2.23
N ILE A 58 -6.97 -27.46 1.58
CA ILE A 58 -8.34 -27.31 1.10
C ILE A 58 -8.24 -27.02 -0.38
N LEU A 59 -8.75 -27.92 -1.23
CA LEU A 59 -8.80 -27.75 -2.67
C LEU A 59 -10.26 -27.80 -3.10
N SER A 60 -10.71 -26.74 -3.76
CA SER A 60 -12.04 -26.66 -4.37
C SER A 60 -11.89 -26.65 -5.88
N VAL A 61 -12.64 -27.48 -6.57
CA VAL A 61 -12.63 -27.59 -8.04
C VAL A 61 -14.07 -27.54 -8.55
N LEU A 62 -14.35 -26.59 -9.44
CA LEU A 62 -15.64 -26.50 -10.13
C LEU A 62 -15.51 -27.04 -11.53
N VAL A 63 -16.34 -28.00 -11.86
CA VAL A 63 -16.41 -28.63 -13.20
C VAL A 63 -17.82 -28.58 -13.76
N ALA A 64 -17.94 -28.51 -15.10
CA ALA A 64 -19.15 -28.90 -15.81
C ALA A 64 -18.95 -30.31 -16.38
N SER A 65 -19.97 -31.19 -16.26
CA SER A 65 -19.86 -32.54 -16.78
C SER A 65 -21.18 -33.03 -17.35
N VAL A 66 -21.11 -33.59 -18.55
CA VAL A 66 -22.24 -34.31 -19.19
C VAL A 66 -22.20 -35.83 -18.93
N VAL A 67 -21.17 -36.29 -18.22
CA VAL A 67 -20.98 -37.70 -17.82
C VAL A 67 -20.94 -37.82 -16.30
N PRO A 68 -21.23 -38.96 -15.71
CA PRO A 68 -21.05 -39.21 -14.30
C PRO A 68 -19.58 -39.00 -13.90
N LEU A 69 -19.34 -38.31 -12.78
CA LEU A 69 -17.99 -38.10 -12.25
C LEU A 69 -17.58 -39.31 -11.39
N GLU A 70 -16.43 -39.88 -11.72
CA GLU A 70 -15.79 -40.89 -10.89
C GLU A 70 -14.80 -40.21 -9.95
N LEU A 71 -15.07 -40.30 -8.63
CA LEU A 71 -14.20 -39.67 -7.64
C LEU A 71 -13.08 -40.63 -7.23
N PRO A 72 -11.83 -40.16 -7.18
CA PRO A 72 -10.74 -40.96 -6.67
C PRO A 72 -10.86 -41.13 -5.15
N SER A 73 -10.39 -42.26 -4.63
CA SER A 73 -10.10 -42.37 -3.21
C SER A 73 -8.67 -41.91 -2.97
N ILE A 74 -8.51 -40.81 -2.22
CA ILE A 74 -7.17 -40.28 -1.85
C ILE A 74 -6.97 -40.52 -0.36
N ASP A 75 -6.02 -41.39 -0.02
CA ASP A 75 -5.78 -41.83 1.35
C ASP A 75 -5.49 -40.61 2.27
N GLY A 76 -6.21 -40.50 3.37
CA GLY A 76 -6.12 -39.40 4.34
C GLY A 76 -6.82 -38.10 3.90
N PHE A 77 -7.62 -38.12 2.84
CA PHE A 77 -8.41 -36.99 2.37
C PHE A 77 -9.90 -37.31 2.33
N GLU A 78 -10.69 -36.31 2.71
CA GLU A 78 -12.13 -36.27 2.55
C GLU A 78 -12.45 -35.53 1.25
N ILE A 79 -13.31 -36.16 0.40
CA ILE A 79 -13.76 -35.59 -0.86
C ILE A 79 -15.28 -35.46 -0.83
N GLU A 80 -15.75 -34.20 -0.90
CA GLU A 80 -17.17 -33.88 -1.02
C GLU A 80 -17.48 -33.42 -2.45
N ILE A 81 -18.61 -33.88 -3.02
CA ILE A 81 -19.15 -33.41 -4.29
C ILE A 81 -20.52 -32.83 -4.08
N ARG A 82 -20.77 -31.67 -4.66
CA ARG A 82 -22.05 -30.96 -4.59
C ARG A 82 -22.45 -30.45 -5.97
N ALA A 83 -23.65 -30.71 -6.40
CA ALA A 83 -24.22 -30.07 -7.59
C ALA A 83 -24.48 -28.59 -7.29
N VAL A 84 -24.07 -27.69 -8.20
CA VAL A 84 -24.19 -26.23 -8.03
C VAL A 84 -24.67 -25.60 -9.33
N GLY A 85 -25.73 -24.78 -9.21
CA GLY A 85 -26.31 -24.06 -10.33
C GLY A 85 -27.12 -24.94 -11.29
N ALA A 86 -27.85 -24.29 -12.19
CA ALA A 86 -28.54 -24.92 -13.29
C ALA A 86 -27.69 -24.79 -14.56
N ASP A 87 -28.00 -25.62 -15.57
CA ASP A 87 -27.44 -25.48 -16.91
C ASP A 87 -27.69 -24.09 -17.46
N GLY A 88 -26.62 -23.36 -17.82
CA GLY A 88 -26.70 -22.05 -18.41
C GLY A 88 -26.46 -20.87 -17.44
N ASP A 89 -26.32 -21.09 -16.15
CA ASP A 89 -25.90 -19.99 -15.26
C ASP A 89 -24.49 -19.49 -15.62
N PRO A 90 -24.27 -18.17 -15.79
CA PRO A 90 -22.97 -17.65 -16.18
C PRO A 90 -21.92 -17.95 -15.11
N VAL A 91 -20.73 -18.38 -15.55
CA VAL A 91 -19.56 -18.50 -14.67
C VAL A 91 -18.96 -17.11 -14.47
N PRO A 92 -18.51 -16.72 -13.27
CA PRO A 92 -17.78 -15.48 -13.08
C PRO A 92 -16.57 -15.39 -14.04
N GLY A 93 -16.57 -14.33 -14.89
CA GLY A 93 -15.53 -14.13 -15.91
C GLY A 93 -15.89 -14.57 -17.33
N ASP A 94 -17.02 -15.20 -17.55
CA ASP A 94 -17.53 -15.52 -18.89
C ASP A 94 -17.83 -14.24 -19.69
N PRO A 95 -17.58 -14.20 -21.02
CA PRO A 95 -17.85 -13.04 -21.86
C PRO A 95 -19.32 -12.59 -21.91
N GLY A 96 -20.26 -13.45 -21.52
CA GLY A 96 -21.71 -13.18 -21.45
C GLY A 96 -22.24 -12.97 -20.03
N ALA A 97 -21.38 -13.05 -19.01
CA ALA A 97 -21.80 -12.78 -17.64
C ALA A 97 -22.25 -11.30 -17.51
N PRO A 98 -23.33 -11.00 -16.74
CA PRO A 98 -23.68 -9.63 -16.43
C PRO A 98 -22.47 -8.92 -15.84
N ALA A 99 -22.28 -7.62 -16.19
CA ALA A 99 -21.16 -6.82 -15.72
C ALA A 99 -20.87 -7.13 -14.26
N SER A 100 -19.69 -7.66 -13.97
CA SER A 100 -19.30 -8.07 -12.62
C SER A 100 -19.49 -6.90 -11.67
N SER A 101 -20.10 -7.13 -10.51
CA SER A 101 -20.17 -6.14 -9.45
C SER A 101 -18.79 -5.51 -9.22
N PRO A 102 -18.69 -4.21 -8.91
CA PRO A 102 -17.40 -3.58 -8.66
C PRO A 102 -16.64 -4.38 -7.60
N ARG A 103 -15.36 -4.62 -7.86
CA ARG A 103 -14.49 -5.35 -6.93
C ARG A 103 -13.50 -4.40 -6.28
N HIS A 104 -13.16 -4.69 -5.05
CA HIS A 104 -12.27 -3.89 -4.21
C HIS A 104 -11.27 -4.78 -3.49
N HIS A 105 -10.05 -4.28 -3.32
CA HIS A 105 -9.11 -4.80 -2.34
C HIS A 105 -9.26 -4.00 -1.04
N VAL A 106 -9.53 -4.69 0.05
CA VAL A 106 -9.55 -4.13 1.40
C VAL A 106 -8.35 -4.69 2.15
N THR A 107 -7.36 -3.84 2.42
CA THR A 107 -6.16 -4.22 3.18
C THR A 107 -6.36 -3.83 4.63
N VAL A 108 -6.19 -4.79 5.54
CA VAL A 108 -6.35 -4.63 6.99
C VAL A 108 -5.00 -4.83 7.66
N LEU A 109 -4.53 -3.83 8.40
CA LEU A 109 -3.25 -3.85 9.12
C LEU A 109 -3.51 -3.73 10.62
N GLY A 110 -2.72 -4.41 11.44
CA GLY A 110 -2.81 -4.30 12.89
C GLY A 110 -1.67 -5.01 13.62
N ASN A 111 -1.50 -4.67 14.88
CA ASN A 111 -0.49 -5.30 15.72
C ASN A 111 -1.06 -5.70 17.10
N PRO A 112 -1.66 -6.92 17.20
CA PRO A 112 -2.04 -7.85 16.12
C PRO A 112 -3.38 -7.50 15.46
N VAL A 113 -3.70 -8.11 14.32
CA VAL A 113 -5.08 -8.17 13.81
C VAL A 113 -5.83 -9.25 14.58
N THR A 114 -6.79 -8.84 15.42
CA THR A 114 -7.58 -9.78 16.22
C THR A 114 -8.79 -10.33 15.45
N PRO A 115 -9.31 -11.53 15.81
CA PRO A 115 -10.55 -12.04 15.23
C PRO A 115 -11.72 -11.07 15.36
N ALA A 116 -11.83 -10.37 16.52
CA ALA A 116 -12.86 -9.35 16.75
C ALA A 116 -12.74 -8.15 15.80
N ALA A 117 -11.51 -7.69 15.51
CA ALA A 117 -11.28 -6.60 14.56
C ALA A 117 -11.66 -7.03 13.14
N LEU A 118 -11.18 -8.20 12.68
CA LEU A 118 -11.52 -8.72 11.36
C LEU A 118 -13.02 -8.99 11.21
N GLY A 119 -13.69 -9.47 12.30
CA GLY A 119 -15.13 -9.64 12.35
C GLY A 119 -15.90 -8.34 12.18
N ARG A 120 -15.43 -7.22 12.80
CA ARG A 120 -16.03 -5.89 12.58
C ARG A 120 -15.86 -5.42 11.13
N VAL A 121 -14.69 -5.67 10.55
CA VAL A 121 -14.45 -5.38 9.12
C VAL A 121 -15.46 -6.13 8.26
N ALA A 122 -15.61 -7.45 8.45
CA ALA A 122 -16.55 -8.28 7.70
C ALA A 122 -18.00 -7.82 7.86
N THR A 123 -18.42 -7.49 9.07
CA THR A 123 -19.75 -6.95 9.35
C THR A 123 -19.99 -5.62 8.65
N THR A 124 -18.98 -4.74 8.62
CA THR A 124 -19.08 -3.44 7.94
C THR A 124 -19.16 -3.61 6.42
N VAL A 125 -18.35 -4.51 5.84
CA VAL A 125 -18.43 -4.85 4.41
C VAL A 125 -19.85 -5.34 4.05
N ALA A 126 -20.41 -6.25 4.84
CA ALA A 126 -21.77 -6.77 4.62
C ALA A 126 -22.84 -5.66 4.71
N ARG A 127 -22.72 -4.73 5.65
CA ARG A 127 -23.64 -3.56 5.77
C ARG A 127 -23.59 -2.64 4.55
N CYS A 128 -22.45 -2.54 3.87
CA CYS A 128 -22.32 -1.80 2.61
C CYS A 128 -22.87 -2.58 1.39
N GLY A 129 -23.60 -3.69 1.59
CA GLY A 129 -24.12 -4.52 0.51
C GLY A 129 -23.04 -5.23 -0.30
N ALA A 130 -21.87 -5.43 0.29
CA ALA A 130 -20.73 -6.07 -0.35
C ALA A 130 -20.44 -7.45 0.25
N ASN A 131 -19.77 -8.31 -0.52
CA ASN A 131 -19.41 -9.67 -0.13
C ASN A 131 -17.90 -9.85 -0.15
N ILE A 132 -17.36 -10.59 0.81
CA ILE A 132 -15.95 -10.99 0.84
C ILE A 132 -15.81 -12.27 0.05
N GLU A 133 -15.11 -12.21 -1.08
CA GLU A 133 -14.85 -13.39 -1.94
C GLU A 133 -13.62 -14.17 -1.48
N ARG A 134 -12.60 -13.47 -0.96
CA ARG A 134 -11.32 -14.05 -0.56
C ARG A 134 -10.69 -13.29 0.58
N ILE A 135 -10.03 -14.00 1.49
CA ILE A 135 -9.15 -13.44 2.52
C ILE A 135 -7.78 -14.06 2.38
N ALA A 136 -6.76 -13.25 2.19
CA ALA A 136 -5.39 -13.70 2.09
C ALA A 136 -4.52 -12.99 3.14
N ARG A 137 -3.63 -13.71 3.83
CA ARG A 137 -2.67 -13.12 4.74
C ARG A 137 -1.44 -12.64 3.98
N LEU A 138 -1.15 -11.34 4.05
CA LEU A 138 0.05 -10.72 3.47
C LEU A 138 1.25 -10.75 4.41
N ALA A 139 1.01 -10.63 5.72
CA ALA A 139 2.06 -10.69 6.73
C ALA A 139 1.53 -11.24 8.06
N ALA A 140 2.40 -11.91 8.82
CA ALA A 140 2.12 -12.40 10.17
C ALA A 140 2.87 -11.57 11.22
N TRP A 141 4.05 -11.05 10.89
CA TRP A 141 4.95 -10.35 11.82
C TRP A 141 5.85 -9.35 11.05
N PRO A 142 6.28 -8.20 11.63
CA PRO A 142 5.98 -7.69 12.98
C PRO A 142 4.56 -7.17 13.14
N ILE A 143 3.82 -6.98 12.05
CA ILE A 143 2.40 -6.63 12.03
C ILE A 143 1.61 -7.69 11.28
N GLY A 144 0.36 -7.90 11.67
CA GLY A 144 -0.60 -8.67 10.90
C GLY A 144 -1.09 -7.85 9.71
N ALA A 145 -1.08 -8.43 8.52
CA ALA A 145 -1.64 -7.81 7.33
C ALA A 145 -2.50 -8.83 6.58
N TYR A 146 -3.74 -8.44 6.26
CA TYR A 146 -4.69 -9.25 5.51
C TYR A 146 -5.23 -8.45 4.32
N GLU A 147 -5.38 -9.11 3.19
CA GLU A 147 -6.08 -8.57 2.03
C GLU A 147 -7.39 -9.34 1.84
N LEU A 148 -8.47 -8.59 1.70
CA LEU A 148 -9.78 -9.10 1.37
C LEU A 148 -10.11 -8.66 -0.06
N LEU A 149 -10.50 -9.61 -0.92
CA LEU A 149 -11.15 -9.31 -2.18
C LEU A 149 -12.65 -9.23 -1.91
N VAL A 150 -13.22 -8.09 -2.24
CA VAL A 150 -14.62 -7.75 -1.91
C VAL A 150 -15.35 -7.40 -3.19
N SER A 151 -16.53 -7.95 -3.42
CA SER A 151 -17.44 -7.61 -4.52
C SER A 151 -18.67 -6.85 -4.03
N GLY A 152 -19.16 -5.92 -4.84
CA GLY A 152 -20.29 -5.05 -4.49
C GLY A 152 -19.91 -3.82 -3.69
N GLY A 153 -20.90 -3.00 -3.36
CA GLY A 153 -20.69 -1.72 -2.70
C GLY A 153 -19.97 -0.67 -3.56
N SER A 154 -19.86 0.55 -3.09
CA SER A 154 -19.05 1.59 -3.71
C SER A 154 -17.75 1.82 -2.94
N THR A 155 -16.66 2.16 -3.66
CA THR A 155 -15.36 2.46 -3.03
C THR A 155 -15.48 3.56 -1.96
N ALA A 156 -16.25 4.62 -2.26
CA ALA A 156 -16.40 5.76 -1.35
C ALA A 156 -17.16 5.36 -0.07
N GLU A 157 -18.20 4.55 -0.19
CA GLU A 157 -18.96 4.06 0.96
C GLU A 157 -18.13 3.10 1.82
N LEU A 158 -17.46 2.12 1.19
CA LEU A 158 -16.58 1.20 1.88
C LEU A 158 -15.47 1.94 2.64
N ARG A 159 -14.83 2.94 2.02
CA ARG A 159 -13.81 3.78 2.69
C ARG A 159 -14.39 4.47 3.92
N ARG A 160 -15.53 5.16 3.77
CA ARG A 160 -16.16 5.91 4.84
C ARG A 160 -16.57 5.02 6.02
N GLU A 161 -17.24 3.91 5.75
CA GLU A 161 -17.73 3.01 6.79
C GLU A 161 -16.58 2.23 7.46
N LEU A 162 -15.62 1.73 6.70
CA LEU A 162 -14.49 0.99 7.23
C LEU A 162 -13.51 1.88 8.01
N ALA A 163 -13.42 3.17 7.72
CA ALA A 163 -12.64 4.11 8.52
C ALA A 163 -13.12 4.24 9.98
N THR A 164 -14.36 3.83 10.27
CA THR A 164 -14.92 3.83 11.65
C THR A 164 -14.49 2.61 12.47
N VAL A 165 -13.90 1.59 11.85
CA VAL A 165 -13.47 0.36 12.54
C VAL A 165 -12.20 0.62 13.33
N SER A 166 -12.30 0.52 14.65
CA SER A 166 -11.18 0.76 15.56
C SER A 166 -10.24 -0.45 15.70
N GLY A 167 -8.98 -0.20 16.06
CA GLY A 167 -8.00 -1.22 16.41
C GLY A 167 -7.27 -1.85 15.21
N VAL A 168 -7.54 -1.38 14.02
CA VAL A 168 -6.86 -1.76 12.77
C VAL A 168 -6.81 -0.57 11.82
N ASP A 169 -5.82 -0.54 10.96
CA ASP A 169 -5.76 0.38 9.81
C ASP A 169 -6.35 -0.31 8.59
N ILE A 170 -7.13 0.43 7.82
CA ILE A 170 -7.83 -0.15 6.68
C ILE A 170 -7.63 0.74 5.45
N ALA A 171 -7.26 0.11 4.35
CA ALA A 171 -7.19 0.75 3.04
C ALA A 171 -8.16 0.07 2.08
N VAL A 172 -8.87 0.86 1.28
CA VAL A 172 -9.80 0.37 0.25
C VAL A 172 -9.36 0.91 -1.10
N SER A 173 -9.07 0.02 -2.03
CA SER A 173 -8.71 0.36 -3.40
C SER A 173 -9.56 -0.43 -4.40
N PRO A 174 -9.92 0.16 -5.56
CA PRO A 174 -10.56 -0.61 -6.63
C PRO A 174 -9.68 -1.78 -7.08
N ALA A 175 -10.27 -2.94 -7.34
CA ALA A 175 -9.57 -4.07 -7.93
C ALA A 175 -9.36 -3.78 -9.43
N SER A 176 -8.30 -3.06 -9.74
CA SER A 176 -7.95 -2.63 -11.10
C SER A 176 -6.46 -2.82 -11.38
N LEU A 177 -6.10 -2.80 -12.66
CA LEU A 177 -4.70 -2.85 -13.08
C LEU A 177 -3.89 -1.65 -12.54
N LEU A 178 -4.53 -0.52 -12.24
CA LEU A 178 -3.87 0.69 -11.71
C LEU A 178 -3.21 0.46 -10.35
N ARG A 179 -3.69 -0.49 -9.54
CA ARG A 179 -3.04 -0.85 -8.27
C ARG A 179 -1.63 -1.40 -8.49
N ARG A 180 -1.45 -2.24 -9.53
CA ARG A 180 -0.17 -2.85 -9.90
C ARG A 180 0.66 -1.99 -10.86
N ALA A 181 0.08 -0.90 -11.36
CA ALA A 181 0.73 0.00 -12.31
C ALA A 181 1.46 1.16 -11.63
N LYS A 182 1.62 1.17 -10.31
CA LYS A 182 2.38 2.22 -9.61
C LYS A 182 3.85 2.16 -10.02
N ARG A 183 4.47 3.35 -10.21
CA ARG A 183 5.83 3.48 -10.73
C ARG A 183 6.65 4.58 -10.07
N LEU A 184 6.03 5.46 -9.30
CA LEU A 184 6.71 6.51 -8.55
C LEU A 184 6.22 6.52 -7.11
N LEU A 185 7.13 6.46 -6.15
CA LEU A 185 6.88 6.67 -4.73
C LEU A 185 7.52 7.98 -4.30
N VAL A 186 6.75 8.89 -3.69
CA VAL A 186 7.24 10.13 -3.10
C VAL A 186 6.91 10.13 -1.60
N LEU A 187 7.92 10.35 -0.79
CA LEU A 187 7.83 10.34 0.67
C LEU A 187 8.10 11.74 1.21
N ASP A 188 7.35 12.15 2.22
CA ASP A 188 7.83 13.19 3.13
C ASP A 188 9.03 12.67 3.92
N VAL A 189 9.81 13.58 4.51
CA VAL A 189 11.04 13.22 5.23
C VAL A 189 10.81 13.26 6.73
N ASP A 190 10.52 14.44 7.29
CA ASP A 190 10.39 14.62 8.73
C ASP A 190 9.19 13.81 9.25
N SER A 191 9.35 13.08 10.34
CA SER A 191 8.33 12.21 10.96
C SER A 191 7.74 11.12 10.03
N THR A 192 8.17 11.04 8.76
CA THR A 192 7.77 10.01 7.79
C THR A 192 8.94 9.09 7.42
N LEU A 193 9.92 9.56 6.62
CA LEU A 193 11.10 8.77 6.25
C LEU A 193 12.10 8.64 7.41
N ILE A 194 12.20 9.69 8.22
CA ILE A 194 13.03 9.76 9.42
C ILE A 194 12.18 9.93 10.68
N GLN A 195 12.76 9.57 11.82
CA GLN A 195 12.14 9.78 13.14
C GLN A 195 12.45 11.21 13.62
N GLY A 196 11.39 12.00 13.87
CA GLY A 196 11.49 13.37 14.39
C GLY A 196 11.68 14.45 13.30
N GLU A 197 11.89 15.66 13.75
CA GLU A 197 11.93 16.89 12.96
C GLU A 197 13.35 17.46 12.92
N VAL A 198 13.91 17.69 11.72
CA VAL A 198 15.27 18.23 11.56
C VAL A 198 15.39 19.64 12.20
N ILE A 199 14.35 20.47 12.06
CA ILE A 199 14.39 21.83 12.61
C ILE A 199 14.42 21.84 14.14
N GLU A 200 13.82 20.85 14.81
CA GLU A 200 13.89 20.73 16.27
C GLU A 200 15.27 20.27 16.74
N MET A 201 15.92 19.37 15.98
CA MET A 201 17.30 18.97 16.24
C MET A 201 18.25 20.16 16.14
N LEU A 202 18.09 20.99 15.08
CA LEU A 202 18.86 22.24 14.91
C LEU A 202 18.58 23.24 16.02
N ALA A 203 17.32 23.40 16.42
CA ALA A 203 16.91 24.28 17.52
C ALA A 203 17.56 23.84 18.85
N SER A 204 17.58 22.54 19.12
CA SER A 204 18.23 21.99 20.31
C SER A 204 19.74 22.26 20.30
N TYR A 205 20.39 22.14 19.13
CA TYR A 205 21.80 22.48 18.95
C TYR A 205 22.06 23.96 19.18
N ALA A 206 21.15 24.83 18.69
CA ALA A 206 21.23 26.28 18.87
C ALA A 206 20.86 26.78 20.28
N GLY A 207 20.32 25.93 21.14
CA GLY A 207 19.76 26.32 22.45
C GLY A 207 18.46 27.13 22.34
N ALA A 208 17.75 27.02 21.21
CA ALA A 208 16.52 27.76 20.88
C ALA A 208 15.29 26.86 20.78
N HIS A 209 15.31 25.72 21.47
CA HIS A 209 14.24 24.70 21.37
C HIS A 209 12.87 25.24 21.81
N GLU A 210 12.81 25.97 22.93
CA GLU A 210 11.56 26.52 23.46
C GLU A 210 10.97 27.58 22.54
N GLU A 211 11.81 28.44 21.95
CA GLU A 211 11.39 29.49 21.02
C GLU A 211 10.86 28.86 19.70
N VAL A 212 11.55 27.89 19.17
CA VAL A 212 11.08 27.16 17.95
C VAL A 212 9.77 26.43 18.23
N ALA A 213 9.62 25.79 19.38
CA ALA A 213 8.37 25.17 19.80
C ALA A 213 7.21 26.18 19.91
N ALA A 214 7.46 27.36 20.43
CA ALA A 214 6.45 28.40 20.51
C ALA A 214 6.00 28.90 19.13
N VAL A 215 6.92 29.10 18.19
CA VAL A 215 6.59 29.45 16.79
C VAL A 215 5.79 28.34 16.12
N THR A 216 6.16 27.08 16.35
CA THR A 216 5.43 25.93 15.83
C THR A 216 3.99 25.87 16.37
N ALA A 217 3.81 26.10 17.66
CA ALA A 217 2.48 26.16 18.29
C ALA A 217 1.61 27.29 17.71
N ALA A 218 2.16 28.49 17.48
CA ALA A 218 1.47 29.61 16.86
C ALA A 218 1.04 29.29 15.41
N ALA A 219 1.89 28.60 14.65
CA ALA A 219 1.55 28.14 13.30
C ALA A 219 0.41 27.08 13.33
N MET A 220 0.46 26.16 14.28
CA MET A 220 -0.61 25.16 14.45
C MET A 220 -1.95 25.78 14.91
N ALA A 221 -1.89 26.90 15.63
CA ALA A 221 -3.06 27.71 15.98
C ALA A 221 -3.62 28.55 14.82
N GLY A 222 -2.91 28.57 13.67
CA GLY A 222 -3.30 29.36 12.49
C GLY A 222 -2.93 30.84 12.56
N GLU A 223 -2.07 31.25 13.50
CA GLU A 223 -1.61 32.62 13.67
C GLU A 223 -0.52 33.01 12.65
N LEU A 224 0.19 32.00 12.13
CA LEU A 224 1.23 32.14 11.11
C LEU A 224 0.95 31.20 9.94
N ASP A 225 1.20 31.66 8.72
CA ASP A 225 1.28 30.78 7.57
C ASP A 225 2.59 29.96 7.58
N PHE A 226 2.68 28.98 6.67
CA PHE A 226 3.83 28.08 6.63
C PHE A 226 5.15 28.83 6.39
N GLU A 227 5.19 29.75 5.42
CA GLU A 227 6.41 30.47 5.06
C GLU A 227 6.86 31.41 6.21
N ALA A 228 5.94 32.14 6.80
CA ALA A 228 6.24 33.00 7.95
C ALA A 228 6.76 32.18 9.13
N SER A 229 6.13 31.05 9.44
CA SER A 229 6.57 30.12 10.48
C SER A 229 7.97 29.55 10.19
N LEU A 230 8.22 29.07 8.95
CA LEU A 230 9.53 28.56 8.56
C LEU A 230 10.62 29.63 8.73
N ARG A 231 10.40 30.84 8.21
CA ARG A 231 11.37 31.94 8.31
C ARG A 231 11.61 32.34 9.75
N ALA A 232 10.57 32.41 10.59
CA ALA A 232 10.71 32.73 12.01
C ALA A 232 11.56 31.69 12.75
N ARG A 233 11.30 30.38 12.50
CA ARG A 233 12.08 29.29 13.11
C ARG A 233 13.53 29.26 12.62
N VAL A 234 13.77 29.47 11.31
CA VAL A 234 15.12 29.50 10.74
C VAL A 234 15.90 30.74 11.26
N LYS A 235 15.25 31.86 11.49
CA LYS A 235 15.89 33.06 12.08
C LYS A 235 16.50 32.78 13.46
N LEU A 236 15.88 31.87 14.24
CA LEU A 236 16.41 31.45 15.55
C LEU A 236 17.70 30.62 15.45
N LEU A 237 18.05 30.16 14.25
CA LEU A 237 19.26 29.35 13.98
C LEU A 237 20.43 30.24 13.50
N GLU A 238 20.30 31.57 13.48
CA GLU A 238 21.37 32.48 13.05
C GLU A 238 22.63 32.28 13.88
N GLY A 239 23.77 32.18 13.19
CA GLY A 239 25.08 31.98 13.82
C GLY A 239 25.45 30.53 14.13
N VAL A 240 24.55 29.56 13.98
CA VAL A 240 24.85 28.14 14.13
C VAL A 240 25.91 27.75 13.10
N PRO A 241 26.99 27.05 13.51
CA PRO A 241 28.00 26.57 12.56
C PRO A 241 27.39 25.59 11.55
N ALA A 242 27.78 25.67 10.29
CA ALA A 242 27.32 24.74 9.25
C ALA A 242 27.68 23.25 9.57
N THR A 243 28.74 23.01 10.35
CA THR A 243 29.13 21.68 10.85
C THR A 243 28.05 21.00 11.69
N ALA A 244 27.16 21.79 12.33
CA ALA A 244 26.02 21.26 13.06
C ALA A 244 25.09 20.42 12.18
N LEU A 245 24.98 20.77 10.90
CA LEU A 245 24.18 19.98 9.92
C LEU A 245 24.75 18.57 9.73
N ASP A 246 26.10 18.43 9.70
CA ASP A 246 26.75 17.13 9.61
C ASP A 246 26.59 16.30 10.88
N GLU A 247 26.67 16.96 12.05
CA GLU A 247 26.48 16.32 13.34
C GLU A 247 25.04 15.81 13.50
N ILE A 248 24.05 16.64 13.10
CA ILE A 248 22.63 16.24 13.12
C ILE A 248 22.37 15.08 12.14
N ARG A 249 22.96 15.14 10.95
CA ARG A 249 22.85 14.04 9.97
C ARG A 249 23.27 12.70 10.54
N GLN A 250 24.33 12.66 11.37
CA GLN A 250 24.77 11.44 12.02
C GLN A 250 23.80 10.93 13.11
N GLN A 251 22.96 11.80 13.65
CA GLN A 251 21.97 11.46 14.67
C GLN A 251 20.62 11.02 14.06
N ILE A 252 20.37 11.33 12.78
CA ILE A 252 19.14 10.98 12.12
C ILE A 252 18.95 9.45 12.10
N ARG A 253 17.76 9.04 12.50
CA ARG A 253 17.33 7.65 12.46
C ARG A 253 16.22 7.50 11.43
N LEU A 254 16.40 6.54 10.54
CA LEU A 254 15.33 6.17 9.62
C LEU A 254 14.14 5.57 10.39
N THR A 255 12.94 5.82 9.89
CA THR A 255 11.75 5.10 10.33
C THR A 255 11.92 3.60 10.08
N PRO A 256 11.55 2.73 11.04
CA PRO A 256 11.61 1.28 10.85
C PRO A 256 10.95 0.87 9.53
N GLY A 257 11.60 0.01 8.75
CA GLY A 257 11.12 -0.43 7.44
C GLY A 257 11.43 0.51 6.26
N ALA A 258 11.94 1.73 6.49
CA ALA A 258 12.20 2.69 5.41
C ALA A 258 13.16 2.15 4.34
N ARG A 259 14.30 1.54 4.72
CA ARG A 259 15.23 0.93 3.77
C ARG A 259 14.61 -0.26 3.03
N THR A 260 13.84 -1.08 3.72
CA THR A 260 13.10 -2.21 3.12
C THR A 260 12.11 -1.70 2.08
N LEU A 261 11.30 -0.69 2.41
CA LEU A 261 10.35 -0.07 1.47
C LEU A 261 11.08 0.41 0.21
N VAL A 262 12.05 1.32 0.36
CA VAL A 262 12.77 1.93 -0.77
C VAL A 262 13.42 0.86 -1.65
N ARG A 263 14.16 -0.08 -1.05
CA ARG A 263 14.83 -1.15 -1.78
C ARG A 263 13.85 -2.04 -2.54
N THR A 264 12.73 -2.42 -1.92
CA THR A 264 11.73 -3.29 -2.53
C THR A 264 11.07 -2.61 -3.73
N VAL A 265 10.60 -1.37 -3.59
CA VAL A 265 9.94 -0.67 -4.71
C VAL A 265 10.93 -0.38 -5.85
N ARG A 266 12.19 -0.05 -5.56
CA ARG A 266 13.22 0.13 -6.59
C ARG A 266 13.49 -1.15 -7.38
N ARG A 267 13.52 -2.32 -6.72
CA ARG A 267 13.62 -3.62 -7.41
C ARG A 267 12.42 -3.90 -8.32
N LEU A 268 11.25 -3.39 -7.96
CA LEU A 268 10.06 -3.47 -8.79
C LEU A 268 10.04 -2.43 -9.92
N GLY A 269 11.11 -1.63 -10.08
CA GLY A 269 11.25 -0.62 -11.13
C GLY A 269 10.53 0.69 -10.84
N TYR A 270 10.23 0.99 -9.58
CA TYR A 270 9.74 2.31 -9.21
C TYR A 270 10.89 3.32 -9.17
N SER A 271 10.62 4.55 -9.61
CA SER A 271 11.38 5.72 -9.17
C SER A 271 10.95 6.10 -7.75
N VAL A 272 11.89 6.62 -6.96
CA VAL A 272 11.62 7.03 -5.57
C VAL A 272 12.13 8.45 -5.35
N GLY A 273 11.29 9.30 -4.80
CA GLY A 273 11.63 10.67 -4.44
C GLY A 273 11.27 11.02 -3.01
N VAL A 274 11.88 12.09 -2.53
CA VAL A 274 11.55 12.71 -1.24
C VAL A 274 11.25 14.20 -1.42
N VAL A 275 10.30 14.69 -0.64
CA VAL A 275 9.96 16.10 -0.60
C VAL A 275 9.78 16.52 0.86
N SER A 276 10.45 17.59 1.29
CA SER A 276 10.46 18.00 2.69
C SER A 276 10.31 19.53 2.85
N GLY A 277 9.57 19.91 3.88
CA GLY A 277 9.62 21.27 4.42
C GLY A 277 10.91 21.58 5.19
N GLY A 278 11.77 20.57 5.41
CA GLY A 278 13.11 20.71 5.99
C GLY A 278 14.16 21.20 4.99
N PHE A 279 15.41 20.71 5.10
CA PHE A 279 16.55 21.38 4.48
C PHE A 279 17.37 20.49 3.56
N THR A 280 17.76 21.03 2.38
CA THR A 280 18.57 20.34 1.35
C THR A 280 19.85 19.74 1.90
N HIS A 281 20.53 20.43 2.84
CA HIS A 281 21.76 19.96 3.46
C HIS A 281 21.62 18.61 4.22
N ILE A 282 20.41 18.25 4.58
CA ILE A 282 20.08 16.96 5.20
C ILE A 282 19.45 16.03 4.17
N VAL A 283 18.50 16.54 3.38
CA VAL A 283 17.67 15.72 2.48
C VAL A 283 18.48 15.15 1.30
N GLU A 284 19.40 15.93 0.71
CA GLU A 284 20.21 15.47 -0.42
C GLU A 284 21.19 14.34 -0.03
N PRO A 285 21.98 14.46 1.07
CA PRO A 285 22.81 13.34 1.52
C PRO A 285 21.99 12.08 1.89
N LEU A 286 20.81 12.26 2.49
CA LEU A 286 19.90 11.16 2.82
C LEU A 286 19.38 10.49 1.54
N ALA A 287 19.01 11.27 0.53
CA ALA A 287 18.57 10.76 -0.76
C ALA A 287 19.70 9.98 -1.46
N ALA A 288 20.93 10.48 -1.41
CA ALA A 288 22.10 9.80 -1.94
C ALA A 288 22.37 8.46 -1.22
N ASP A 289 22.30 8.42 0.12
CA ASP A 289 22.49 7.20 0.93
C ASP A 289 21.44 6.12 0.62
N LEU A 290 20.20 6.54 0.39
CA LEU A 290 19.09 5.67 0.01
C LEU A 290 18.98 5.43 -1.51
N GLN A 291 19.87 6.05 -2.31
CA GLN A 291 19.86 5.99 -3.77
C GLN A 291 18.52 6.42 -4.38
N LEU A 292 17.94 7.52 -3.88
CA LEU A 292 16.68 8.05 -4.39
C LEU A 292 16.92 8.81 -5.71
N ASP A 293 15.90 8.83 -6.57
CA ASP A 293 15.98 9.44 -7.89
C ASP A 293 15.70 10.94 -7.83
N PHE A 294 14.92 11.40 -6.85
CA PHE A 294 14.49 12.80 -6.72
C PHE A 294 14.55 13.28 -5.27
N ALA A 295 14.88 14.56 -5.10
CA ALA A 295 14.82 15.23 -3.82
C ALA A 295 14.37 16.68 -3.99
N ALA A 296 13.58 17.20 -3.04
CA ALA A 296 13.23 18.61 -2.96
C ALA A 296 13.06 19.03 -1.49
N ALA A 297 13.71 20.13 -1.12
CA ALA A 297 13.63 20.70 0.23
C ALA A 297 14.00 22.19 0.18
N ASN A 298 13.82 22.90 1.30
CA ASN A 298 14.25 24.30 1.43
C ASN A 298 15.77 24.39 1.60
N THR A 299 16.37 25.50 1.20
CA THR A 299 17.81 25.70 1.31
C THR A 299 18.13 26.74 2.38
N LEU A 300 18.91 26.36 3.40
CA LEU A 300 19.45 27.30 4.36
C LEU A 300 20.56 28.14 3.73
N GLU A 301 20.58 29.45 4.01
CA GLU A 301 21.68 30.31 3.61
C GLU A 301 22.85 30.12 4.58
N ILE A 302 24.04 29.89 4.02
CA ILE A 302 25.29 29.73 4.78
C ILE A 302 26.30 30.78 4.26
N VAL A 303 26.81 31.61 5.16
CA VAL A 303 27.88 32.59 4.89
C VAL A 303 28.98 32.37 5.93
N ASP A 304 30.23 32.37 5.50
CA ASP A 304 31.41 32.17 6.34
C ASP A 304 31.30 30.95 7.30
N GLY A 305 30.69 29.85 6.80
CA GLY A 305 30.54 28.62 7.56
C GLY A 305 29.50 28.67 8.68
N LYS A 306 28.59 29.64 8.66
CA LYS A 306 27.50 29.77 9.62
C LYS A 306 26.16 29.99 8.92
N LEU A 307 25.10 29.51 9.57
CA LEU A 307 23.74 29.84 9.15
C LEU A 307 23.45 31.32 9.34
N THR A 308 22.85 31.96 8.33
CA THR A 308 22.47 33.37 8.40
C THR A 308 21.11 33.59 9.06
N GLY A 309 20.38 32.53 9.34
CA GLY A 309 19.00 32.61 9.78
C GLY A 309 18.03 32.91 8.62
N GLN A 310 18.43 32.64 7.38
CA GLN A 310 17.59 32.82 6.19
C GLN A 310 17.48 31.53 5.35
N VAL A 311 16.39 31.44 4.58
CA VAL A 311 16.20 30.45 3.55
C VAL A 311 16.29 31.10 2.18
N THR A 312 16.88 30.39 1.22
CA THR A 312 17.05 30.84 -0.16
C THR A 312 16.25 29.95 -1.13
N GLY A 313 15.95 30.49 -2.31
CA GLY A 313 15.19 29.79 -3.34
C GLY A 313 13.69 29.69 -3.05
N PRO A 314 12.96 28.88 -3.82
CA PRO A 314 11.53 28.67 -3.63
C PRO A 314 11.26 27.88 -2.34
N ILE A 315 10.22 28.27 -1.63
CA ILE A 315 9.78 27.58 -0.41
C ILE A 315 8.99 26.33 -0.78
N ILE A 316 9.35 25.21 -0.17
CA ILE A 316 8.61 23.96 -0.24
C ILE A 316 7.60 23.96 0.91
N ASP A 317 6.48 24.56 0.64
CA ASP A 317 5.29 24.54 1.47
C ASP A 317 4.34 23.42 1.04
N ARG A 318 3.10 23.46 1.50
CA ARG A 318 2.03 22.51 1.13
C ARG A 318 1.82 22.43 -0.39
N ALA A 319 1.69 23.58 -1.08
CA ALA A 319 1.56 23.63 -2.53
C ALA A 319 2.87 23.24 -3.24
N GLY A 320 4.01 23.58 -2.64
CA GLY A 320 5.34 23.19 -3.10
C GLY A 320 5.53 21.67 -3.11
N LYS A 321 5.02 20.94 -2.09
CA LYS A 321 5.04 19.48 -2.06
C LYS A 321 4.23 18.87 -3.22
N ALA A 322 3.02 19.36 -3.48
CA ALA A 322 2.21 18.91 -4.62
C ALA A 322 2.91 19.17 -5.96
N LYS A 323 3.47 20.37 -6.17
CA LYS A 323 4.26 20.71 -7.36
C LYS A 323 5.51 19.84 -7.52
N ALA A 324 6.16 19.48 -6.42
CA ALA A 324 7.30 18.56 -6.46
C ALA A 324 6.89 17.17 -6.95
N LEU A 325 5.75 16.64 -6.48
CA LEU A 325 5.18 15.38 -6.98
C LEU A 325 4.90 15.45 -8.49
N GLU A 326 4.26 16.52 -8.97
CA GLU A 326 3.99 16.73 -10.41
C GLU A 326 5.29 16.75 -11.22
N ARG A 327 6.30 17.50 -10.75
CA ARG A 327 7.61 17.58 -11.39
C ARG A 327 8.28 16.22 -11.45
N PHE A 328 8.35 15.47 -10.35
CA PHE A 328 8.96 14.15 -10.29
C PHE A 328 8.24 13.15 -11.21
N ALA A 329 6.90 13.21 -11.23
CA ALA A 329 6.10 12.39 -12.11
C ALA A 329 6.39 12.69 -13.60
N ALA A 330 6.50 13.96 -13.97
CA ALA A 330 6.84 14.39 -15.32
C ALA A 330 8.26 13.97 -15.72
N GLU A 331 9.25 14.18 -14.86
CA GLU A 331 10.65 13.79 -15.07
C GLU A 331 10.81 12.27 -15.19
N ALA A 332 10.07 11.49 -14.41
CA ALA A 332 10.04 10.03 -14.49
C ALA A 332 9.19 9.50 -15.66
N GLY A 333 8.44 10.35 -16.36
CA GLY A 333 7.49 9.91 -17.39
C GLY A 333 6.31 9.08 -16.84
N VAL A 334 5.92 9.31 -15.59
CA VAL A 334 4.88 8.53 -14.87
C VAL A 334 3.61 9.36 -14.74
N PRO A 335 2.44 8.87 -15.19
CA PRO A 335 1.16 9.53 -14.94
C PRO A 335 0.86 9.62 -13.43
N LEU A 336 0.22 10.72 -12.97
CA LEU A 336 -0.14 10.91 -11.57
C LEU A 336 -0.95 9.75 -10.98
N ALA A 337 -1.84 9.13 -11.78
CA ALA A 337 -2.57 7.93 -11.37
C ALA A 337 -1.66 6.73 -11.00
N GLN A 338 -0.40 6.74 -11.41
CA GLN A 338 0.60 5.70 -11.11
C GLN A 338 1.58 6.12 -10.01
N THR A 339 1.33 7.23 -9.31
CA THR A 339 2.14 7.68 -8.19
C THR A 339 1.59 7.20 -6.85
N VAL A 340 2.46 7.12 -5.87
CA VAL A 340 2.16 6.89 -4.46
C VAL A 340 2.80 8.03 -3.67
N ALA A 341 2.05 8.68 -2.81
CA ALA A 341 2.58 9.70 -1.89
C ALA A 341 2.34 9.28 -0.45
N VAL A 342 3.33 9.50 0.41
CA VAL A 342 3.27 9.15 1.85
C VAL A 342 3.71 10.37 2.66
N GLY A 343 2.95 10.71 3.69
CA GLY A 343 3.26 11.82 4.59
C GLY A 343 2.48 11.72 5.89
N ASP A 344 2.83 12.51 6.89
CA ASP A 344 2.26 12.49 8.24
C ASP A 344 1.57 13.80 8.64
N GLY A 345 1.88 14.91 7.97
CA GLY A 345 1.49 16.26 8.34
C GLY A 345 0.38 16.88 7.47
N ALA A 346 -0.24 17.94 7.97
CA ALA A 346 -1.24 18.71 7.21
C ALA A 346 -0.66 19.37 5.94
N ASN A 347 0.67 19.56 5.89
CA ASN A 347 1.42 20.05 4.73
C ASN A 347 1.50 19.02 3.58
N ASP A 348 1.09 17.75 3.81
CA ASP A 348 1.08 16.71 2.79
C ASP A 348 -0.27 16.55 2.10
N ILE A 349 -1.34 17.17 2.62
CA ILE A 349 -2.72 16.95 2.14
C ILE A 349 -2.82 17.10 0.62
N GLU A 350 -2.27 18.16 0.03
CA GLU A 350 -2.37 18.40 -1.42
C GLU A 350 -1.55 17.40 -2.23
N MET A 351 -0.36 17.03 -1.74
CA MET A 351 0.47 15.99 -2.36
C MET A 351 -0.23 14.64 -2.32
N LEU A 352 -0.81 14.25 -1.19
CA LEU A 352 -1.55 13.00 -1.05
C LEU A 352 -2.80 12.97 -1.93
N ALA A 353 -3.56 14.07 -1.96
CA ALA A 353 -4.78 14.18 -2.78
C ALA A 353 -4.50 14.14 -4.29
N LEU A 354 -3.33 14.61 -4.72
CA LEU A 354 -2.90 14.62 -6.12
C LEU A 354 -2.39 13.25 -6.58
N ALA A 355 -1.85 12.45 -5.67
CA ALA A 355 -1.28 11.15 -5.98
C ALA A 355 -2.35 10.13 -6.40
N GLY A 356 -1.95 9.15 -7.19
CA GLY A 356 -2.80 8.00 -7.51
C GLY A 356 -3.08 7.05 -6.34
N LEU A 357 -2.32 7.21 -5.22
CA LEU A 357 -2.57 6.62 -3.91
C LEU A 357 -1.89 7.50 -2.85
N GLY A 358 -2.67 8.23 -2.09
CA GLY A 358 -2.22 9.03 -0.96
C GLY A 358 -2.32 8.25 0.35
N ILE A 359 -1.21 8.15 1.08
CA ILE A 359 -1.10 7.37 2.32
C ILE A 359 -0.72 8.28 3.48
N ALA A 360 -1.58 8.36 4.49
CA ALA A 360 -1.30 9.03 5.75
C ALA A 360 -0.53 8.08 6.69
N PHE A 361 0.71 8.42 7.04
CA PHE A 361 1.58 7.59 7.88
C PHE A 361 1.68 8.21 9.29
N ASN A 362 1.24 7.47 10.31
CA ASN A 362 1.22 7.92 11.72
C ASN A 362 0.59 9.33 11.90
N ALA A 363 -0.35 9.66 11.04
CA ALA A 363 -0.87 11.00 10.86
C ALA A 363 -1.99 11.36 11.84
N GLY A 364 -2.19 12.66 12.04
CA GLY A 364 -3.33 13.19 12.75
C GLY A 364 -4.66 12.99 12.01
N PRO A 365 -5.81 13.19 12.71
CA PRO A 365 -7.14 12.91 12.13
C PRO A 365 -7.43 13.64 10.82
N LEU A 366 -6.93 14.87 10.66
CA LEU A 366 -7.17 15.70 9.47
C LEU A 366 -6.59 15.05 8.21
N LEU A 367 -5.31 14.63 8.26
CA LEU A 367 -4.65 14.01 7.11
C LEU A 367 -5.23 12.60 6.85
N ARG A 368 -5.52 11.84 7.89
CA ARG A 368 -6.18 10.53 7.75
C ARG A 368 -7.53 10.60 7.04
N ALA A 369 -8.31 11.65 7.30
CA ALA A 369 -9.59 11.85 6.64
C ALA A 369 -9.46 12.27 5.16
N ALA A 370 -8.34 12.87 4.78
CA ALA A 370 -8.08 13.35 3.43
C ALA A 370 -7.34 12.31 2.54
N ALA A 371 -6.68 11.34 3.14
CA ALA A 371 -5.89 10.33 2.42
C ALA A 371 -6.75 9.16 1.91
N ASP A 372 -6.25 8.45 0.91
CA ASP A 372 -6.86 7.21 0.41
C ASP A 372 -6.71 6.04 1.40
N ALA A 373 -5.62 6.04 2.16
CA ALA A 373 -5.29 5.01 3.14
C ALA A 373 -4.53 5.59 4.33
N SER A 374 -4.59 4.89 5.46
CA SER A 374 -3.81 5.23 6.65
C SER A 374 -2.99 4.04 7.13
N VAL A 375 -1.80 4.34 7.64
CA VAL A 375 -0.88 3.38 8.26
C VAL A 375 -0.44 3.99 9.58
N ASN A 376 -0.97 3.49 10.70
CA ASN A 376 -0.64 3.97 12.06
C ASN A 376 0.25 2.97 12.82
N VAL A 377 0.76 1.96 12.14
CA VAL A 377 1.80 1.06 12.68
C VAL A 377 3.19 1.68 12.46
N PRO A 378 4.16 1.49 13.36
CA PRO A 378 5.44 2.19 13.34
C PRO A 378 6.45 1.61 12.31
N TYR A 379 5.95 1.06 11.20
CA TYR A 379 6.75 0.40 10.17
C TYR A 379 6.40 0.96 8.79
N LEU A 380 7.32 1.70 8.18
CA LEU A 380 7.07 2.35 6.88
C LEU A 380 6.92 1.33 5.74
N ASP A 381 7.55 0.16 5.85
CA ASP A 381 7.39 -0.92 4.87
C ASP A 381 5.98 -1.56 4.87
N ALA A 382 5.11 -1.20 5.81
CA ALA A 382 3.68 -1.55 5.76
C ALA A 382 2.98 -0.99 4.49
N VAL A 383 3.50 0.07 3.90
CA VAL A 383 3.07 0.60 2.59
C VAL A 383 3.11 -0.48 1.51
N LEU A 384 4.06 -1.43 1.56
CA LEU A 384 4.15 -2.54 0.59
C LEU A 384 2.90 -3.42 0.59
N PHE A 385 2.27 -3.62 1.75
CA PHE A 385 1.04 -4.41 1.84
C PHE A 385 -0.15 -3.70 1.17
N LEU A 386 -0.19 -2.36 1.18
CA LEU A 386 -1.20 -1.59 0.44
C LEU A 386 -1.03 -1.74 -1.07
N LEU A 387 0.20 -1.98 -1.52
CA LEU A 387 0.52 -2.29 -2.92
C LEU A 387 0.28 -3.78 -3.26
N GLY A 388 -0.13 -4.60 -2.29
CA GLY A 388 -0.41 -6.02 -2.44
C GLY A 388 0.83 -6.91 -2.47
N ILE A 389 1.96 -6.45 -1.91
CA ILE A 389 3.23 -7.20 -1.88
C ILE A 389 3.31 -7.97 -0.55
N PRO A 390 3.27 -9.31 -0.54
CA PRO A 390 3.34 -10.10 0.69
C PRO A 390 4.74 -10.07 1.32
N ARG A 391 4.79 -10.21 2.65
CA ARG A 391 6.06 -10.29 3.41
C ARG A 391 6.98 -11.41 2.90
N ALA A 392 6.42 -12.54 2.47
CA ALA A 392 7.20 -13.66 1.95
C ALA A 392 8.00 -13.28 0.68
N GLU A 393 7.40 -12.50 -0.23
CA GLU A 393 8.08 -12.00 -1.43
C GLU A 393 9.17 -10.99 -1.08
N ILE A 394 8.90 -10.10 -0.11
CA ILE A 394 9.89 -9.14 0.39
C ILE A 394 11.09 -9.88 0.97
N ALA A 395 10.85 -10.88 1.83
CA ALA A 395 11.91 -11.66 2.47
C ALA A 395 12.72 -12.49 1.45
N ALA A 396 12.06 -13.12 0.47
CA ALA A 396 12.74 -13.86 -0.59
C ALA A 396 13.66 -12.91 -1.41
N ALA A 397 13.17 -11.74 -1.78
CA ALA A 397 13.96 -10.74 -2.49
C ALA A 397 15.15 -10.20 -1.65
N GLU A 398 15.08 -10.21 -0.33
CA GLU A 398 16.21 -9.83 0.54
C GLU A 398 17.30 -10.89 0.57
N LEU A 399 16.94 -12.16 0.54
CA LEU A 399 17.90 -13.28 0.51
C LEU A 399 18.68 -13.36 -0.81
N ASP A 400 18.05 -13.04 -1.94
CA ASP A 400 18.69 -13.06 -3.27
C ASP A 400 19.73 -11.94 -3.46
N ALA A 401 19.87 -11.02 -2.52
CA ALA A 401 20.74 -9.84 -2.59
C ALA A 401 22.00 -9.93 -1.71
N GLY A 402 22.13 -10.96 -0.90
CA GLY A 402 23.31 -11.25 -0.05
C GLY A 402 24.19 -12.29 -0.71
#